data_36ac7cf85e3a0ea7dfa8da36d964a43a
#
_entry.id   36ac7cf85e3a0ea7dfa8da36d964a43a
#
_cell.length_a   1.000
_cell.length_b   1.000
_cell.length_c   1.000
_cell.angle_alpha   90.00
_cell.angle_beta   90.00
_cell.angle_gamma   90.00
#
_symmetry.space_group_name_H-M   'P 1'
#
loop_
_entity.id
_entity.type
_entity.pdbx_description
1 polymer ?
#
loop_
_entity_poly.entity_id
_entity_poly.type
_entity_poly.pdbx_seq_one_letter_code
_entity_poly.pdbx_strand_id
1 'polypeptide(L)'
;DKTVKENLLRILHEKYGVREEDFLSAELSLVPAFRAKDVGFDRGLMAAYGHDDRVCSYPAYTALFDEEPAKHTVMVVLADKEEIGSEGATGMQCAIFTDLIDALAASFGVTSAEVRAASKCLSADVNAGYDPNFKDVCEPLNSTFLSCGAGLTKFTGSRGKGGSNDASAEFVGEVRKLFNDNGIVWQTGELGKVDQGGGGTVAQYVANLNVETVDCGVSMLSMHAPYEVVSKADVYMA
;
A
#
# COMPACT_ATOMS: atom_id res chain seq x y z
N ASP A 1 12.16 34.42 -18.57
CA ASP A 1 11.74 35.82 -18.75
C ASP A 1 11.40 36.42 -17.38
N LYS A 2 12.11 37.49 -17.01
CA LYS A 2 11.99 38.15 -15.70
C LYS A 2 10.57 38.61 -15.43
N THR A 3 9.87 39.12 -16.45
CA THR A 3 8.49 39.62 -16.34
C THR A 3 7.49 38.50 -16.02
N VAL A 4 7.68 37.30 -16.57
CA VAL A 4 6.81 36.14 -16.30
C VAL A 4 6.96 35.72 -14.83
N LYS A 5 8.19 35.60 -14.34
CA LYS A 5 8.48 35.28 -12.94
C LYS A 5 7.85 36.31 -12.00
N GLU A 6 8.11 37.58 -12.23
CA GLU A 6 7.57 38.67 -11.38
C GLU A 6 6.04 38.66 -11.32
N ASN A 7 5.40 38.42 -12.46
CA ASN A 7 3.94 38.36 -12.53
C ASN A 7 3.36 37.13 -11.79
N LEU A 8 4.02 35.97 -11.92
CA LEU A 8 3.64 34.76 -11.18
C LEU A 8 3.76 34.98 -9.66
N LEU A 9 4.90 35.52 -9.22
CA LEU A 9 5.13 35.81 -7.80
C LEU A 9 4.11 36.81 -7.25
N ARG A 10 3.73 37.84 -8.03
CA ARG A 10 2.68 38.76 -7.65
C ARG A 10 1.33 38.05 -7.47
N ILE A 11 0.94 37.17 -8.41
CA ILE A 11 -0.30 36.40 -8.33
C ILE A 11 -0.32 35.51 -7.10
N LEU A 12 0.77 34.82 -6.83
CA LEU A 12 0.90 33.93 -5.66
C LEU A 12 0.84 34.71 -4.35
N HIS A 13 1.49 35.88 -4.31
CA HIS A 13 1.44 36.75 -3.13
C HIS A 13 0.02 37.31 -2.90
N GLU A 14 -0.63 37.83 -3.92
CA GLU A 14 -1.97 38.40 -3.82
C GLU A 14 -3.03 37.38 -3.39
N LYS A 15 -2.90 36.11 -3.86
CA LYS A 15 -3.88 35.05 -3.58
C LYS A 15 -3.61 34.28 -2.28
N TYR A 16 -2.34 34.04 -1.96
CA TYR A 16 -1.96 33.08 -0.93
C TYR A 16 -0.95 33.64 0.09
N GLY A 17 -0.49 34.89 -0.08
CA GLY A 17 0.54 35.48 0.78
C GLY A 17 1.95 34.93 0.58
N VAL A 18 2.16 34.08 -0.43
CA VAL A 18 3.43 33.41 -0.71
C VAL A 18 4.44 34.38 -1.30
N ARG A 19 5.69 34.33 -0.83
CA ARG A 19 6.82 35.11 -1.29
C ARG A 19 7.85 34.23 -2.00
N GLU A 20 8.77 34.84 -2.74
CA GLU A 20 9.82 34.08 -3.42
C GLU A 20 10.67 33.25 -2.45
N GLU A 21 10.98 33.77 -1.29
CA GLU A 21 11.77 33.09 -0.25
C GLU A 21 11.10 31.82 0.30
N ASP A 22 9.76 31.76 0.28
CA ASP A 22 9.01 30.61 0.78
C ASP A 22 9.27 29.37 -0.08
N PHE A 23 9.59 29.54 -1.37
CA PHE A 23 9.93 28.43 -2.28
C PHE A 23 11.25 27.73 -1.94
N LEU A 24 12.12 28.33 -1.14
CA LEU A 24 13.36 27.68 -0.70
C LEU A 24 13.12 26.52 0.25
N SER A 25 11.98 26.50 0.92
CA SER A 25 11.57 25.47 1.88
C SER A 25 10.18 24.90 1.59
N ALA A 26 9.56 25.25 0.47
CA ALA A 26 8.24 24.75 0.11
C ALA A 26 8.29 23.31 -0.37
N GLU A 27 7.30 22.53 0.02
CA GLU A 27 6.95 21.27 -0.60
C GLU A 27 5.76 21.51 -1.55
N LEU A 28 5.97 21.28 -2.83
CA LEU A 28 4.99 21.54 -3.88
C LEU A 28 4.69 20.28 -4.65
N SER A 29 3.40 19.90 -4.70
CA SER A 29 2.93 18.75 -5.47
C SER A 29 1.95 19.19 -6.55
N LEU A 30 2.18 18.75 -7.78
CA LEU A 30 1.21 18.87 -8.87
C LEU A 30 0.44 17.55 -8.95
N VAL A 31 -0.85 17.64 -8.66
CA VAL A 31 -1.74 16.46 -8.65
C VAL A 31 -2.92 16.67 -9.59
N PRO A 32 -3.51 15.59 -10.15
CA PRO A 32 -4.73 15.68 -10.94
C PRO A 32 -5.88 16.31 -10.16
N ALA A 33 -6.62 17.23 -10.77
CA ALA A 33 -7.71 17.94 -10.13
C ALA A 33 -9.10 17.28 -10.35
N PHE A 34 -9.17 16.17 -11.08
CA PHE A 34 -10.43 15.47 -11.31
C PHE A 34 -10.80 14.58 -10.11
N ARG A 35 -12.09 14.30 -10.00
CA ARG A 35 -12.64 13.46 -8.94
C ARG A 35 -12.69 12.00 -9.36
N ALA A 36 -12.82 11.11 -8.40
CA ALA A 36 -13.14 9.71 -8.64
C ALA A 36 -14.41 9.56 -9.48
N LYS A 37 -14.41 8.56 -10.38
CA LYS A 37 -15.52 8.26 -11.29
C LYS A 37 -15.80 6.78 -11.35
N ASP A 38 -17.07 6.46 -11.47
CA ASP A 38 -17.50 5.12 -11.83
C ASP A 38 -17.03 4.76 -13.25
N VAL A 39 -16.60 3.51 -13.43
CA VAL A 39 -16.18 2.95 -14.71
C VAL A 39 -16.94 1.64 -14.96
N GLY A 40 -17.21 1.37 -16.24
CA GLY A 40 -18.02 0.24 -16.69
C GLY A 40 -19.51 0.57 -16.77
N PHE A 41 -20.25 -0.23 -17.54
CA PHE A 41 -21.70 -0.07 -17.69
C PHE A 41 -22.46 -0.35 -16.39
N ASP A 42 -21.95 -1.28 -15.60
CA ASP A 42 -22.46 -1.66 -14.28
C ASP A 42 -21.94 -0.79 -13.14
N ARG A 43 -21.00 0.13 -13.42
CA ARG A 43 -20.30 0.95 -12.43
C ARG A 43 -19.54 0.10 -11.38
N GLY A 44 -19.13 -1.10 -11.75
CA GLY A 44 -18.41 -2.04 -10.88
C GLY A 44 -16.98 -1.60 -10.59
N LEU A 45 -16.40 -0.77 -11.45
CA LEU A 45 -15.05 -0.24 -11.29
C LEU A 45 -15.09 1.23 -10.86
N MET A 46 -13.98 1.68 -10.29
CA MET A 46 -13.76 3.08 -9.90
C MET A 46 -12.38 3.53 -10.40
N ALA A 47 -12.35 4.70 -11.03
CA ALA A 47 -11.12 5.33 -11.47
C ALA A 47 -10.86 6.61 -10.67
N ALA A 48 -9.65 6.77 -10.15
CA ALA A 48 -9.21 7.94 -9.40
C ALA A 48 -7.70 8.07 -9.41
N TYR A 49 -7.20 9.21 -9.00
CA TYR A 49 -5.80 9.43 -8.68
C TYR A 49 -5.50 9.00 -7.24
N GLY A 50 -4.38 8.31 -7.06
CA GLY A 50 -3.89 7.93 -5.73
C GLY A 50 -4.68 6.81 -5.08
N HIS A 51 -5.20 5.87 -5.86
CA HIS A 51 -5.65 4.58 -5.33
C HIS A 51 -4.48 3.84 -4.68
N ASP A 52 -3.31 3.95 -5.29
CA ASP A 52 -2.06 3.52 -4.71
C ASP A 52 -1.56 4.58 -3.70
N ASP A 53 -1.57 4.33 -2.35
CA ASP A 53 -2.18 3.12 -1.77
C ASP A 53 -3.33 3.46 -0.80
N ARG A 54 -4.14 4.46 -1.15
CA ARG A 54 -5.32 4.80 -0.33
C ARG A 54 -6.36 3.69 -0.30
N VAL A 55 -6.40 2.89 -1.36
CA VAL A 55 -7.43 1.85 -1.50
C VAL A 55 -7.19 0.67 -0.56
N CYS A 56 -5.94 0.37 -0.19
CA CYS A 56 -5.63 -0.64 0.83
C CYS A 56 -5.50 0.00 2.23
N SER A 57 -5.04 1.25 2.30
CA SER A 57 -5.00 2.01 3.56
C SER A 57 -6.39 2.21 4.18
N TYR A 58 -7.43 2.41 3.35
CA TYR A 58 -8.80 2.64 3.82
C TYR A 58 -9.39 1.42 4.55
N PRO A 59 -9.42 0.19 4.00
CA PRO A 59 -9.91 -0.97 4.73
C PRO A 59 -9.05 -1.29 5.96
N ALA A 60 -7.72 -1.17 5.90
CA ALA A 60 -6.86 -1.34 7.06
C ALA A 60 -7.22 -0.38 8.21
N TYR A 61 -7.43 0.90 7.88
CA TYR A 61 -7.81 1.91 8.87
C TYR A 61 -9.23 1.68 9.42
N THR A 62 -10.19 1.33 8.57
CA THR A 62 -11.59 1.14 9.00
C THR A 62 -11.76 -0.09 9.87
N ALA A 63 -10.91 -1.11 9.74
CA ALA A 63 -10.91 -2.28 10.60
C ALA A 63 -10.68 -1.97 12.09
N LEU A 64 -10.09 -0.80 12.42
CA LEU A 64 -9.94 -0.36 13.82
C LEU A 64 -11.26 0.05 14.48
N PHE A 65 -12.30 0.30 13.70
CA PHE A 65 -13.62 0.73 14.20
C PHE A 65 -14.64 -0.38 14.31
N ASP A 66 -14.21 -1.64 14.24
CA ASP A 66 -15.09 -2.77 14.49
C ASP A 66 -15.67 -2.67 15.90
N GLU A 67 -16.96 -2.96 16.05
CA GLU A 67 -17.67 -2.89 17.34
C GLU A 67 -17.27 -4.03 18.29
N GLU A 68 -16.76 -5.13 17.75
CA GLU A 68 -16.32 -6.27 18.56
C GLU A 68 -14.91 -6.02 19.13
N PRO A 69 -14.71 -6.24 20.45
CA PRO A 69 -13.39 -6.06 21.05
C PRO A 69 -12.37 -7.00 20.44
N ALA A 70 -11.28 -6.45 19.97
CA ALA A 70 -10.17 -7.25 19.44
C ALA A 70 -9.62 -8.19 20.53
N LYS A 71 -9.42 -9.44 20.17
CA LYS A 71 -8.82 -10.45 21.06
C LYS A 71 -7.34 -10.17 21.38
N HIS A 72 -6.67 -9.53 20.45
CA HIS A 72 -5.27 -9.14 20.54
C HIS A 72 -5.12 -7.64 20.28
N THR A 73 -3.98 -7.06 20.67
CA THR A 73 -3.66 -5.68 20.30
C THR A 73 -3.59 -5.57 18.80
N VAL A 74 -4.35 -4.63 18.23
CA VAL A 74 -4.34 -4.32 16.80
C VAL A 74 -3.67 -2.97 16.60
N MET A 75 -2.79 -2.90 15.61
CA MET A 75 -2.11 -1.68 15.22
C MET A 75 -2.16 -1.51 13.71
N VAL A 76 -2.56 -0.34 13.25
CA VAL A 76 -2.46 0.06 11.84
C VAL A 76 -1.41 1.14 11.71
N VAL A 77 -0.48 0.93 10.79
CA VAL A 77 0.58 1.88 10.48
C VAL A 77 0.40 2.33 9.04
N LEU A 78 0.15 3.62 8.86
CA LEU A 78 0.11 4.25 7.55
C LEU A 78 1.49 4.87 7.31
N ALA A 79 2.34 4.18 6.56
CA ALA A 79 3.70 4.59 6.27
C ALA A 79 3.74 5.56 5.08
N ASP A 80 4.55 6.59 5.19
CA ASP A 80 4.87 7.52 4.11
C ASP A 80 6.12 7.05 3.36
N LYS A 81 6.37 7.61 2.19
CA LYS A 81 7.62 7.43 1.41
C LYS A 81 7.87 6.02 0.87
N GLU A 82 6.82 5.21 0.72
CA GLU A 82 6.95 3.87 0.17
C GLU A 82 7.63 3.90 -1.20
N GLU A 83 7.18 4.77 -2.10
CA GLU A 83 7.60 4.89 -3.50
C GLU A 83 9.07 5.33 -3.72
N ILE A 84 9.69 5.84 -2.68
CA ILE A 84 11.11 6.24 -2.70
C ILE A 84 11.98 5.34 -1.82
N GLY A 85 11.50 4.13 -1.49
CA GLY A 85 12.23 3.13 -0.72
C GLY A 85 12.04 3.20 0.78
N SER A 86 10.94 3.81 1.25
CA SER A 86 10.59 3.91 2.68
C SER A 86 11.64 4.63 3.54
N GLU A 87 12.43 5.49 2.92
CA GLU A 87 13.50 6.25 3.57
C GLU A 87 12.96 7.48 4.30
N GLY A 88 13.76 7.99 5.25
CA GLY A 88 13.47 9.23 5.98
C GLY A 88 12.63 9.03 7.25
N ALA A 89 12.32 10.15 7.93
CA ALA A 89 11.77 10.13 9.27
C ALA A 89 10.31 9.65 9.38
N THR A 90 9.61 9.53 8.26
CA THR A 90 8.21 9.08 8.19
C THR A 90 8.03 7.80 7.37
N GLY A 91 9.12 7.29 6.75
CA GLY A 91 9.13 6.03 6.03
C GLY A 91 9.16 4.82 6.96
N MET A 92 8.85 3.64 6.43
CA MET A 92 8.80 2.41 7.23
C MET A 92 10.16 1.98 7.80
N GLN A 93 11.27 2.52 7.28
CA GLN A 93 12.61 2.29 7.80
C GLN A 93 12.99 3.20 8.99
N CYS A 94 12.13 4.14 9.39
CA CYS A 94 12.41 4.97 10.55
C CYS A 94 12.25 4.21 11.88
N ALA A 95 12.82 4.75 12.94
CA ALA A 95 12.80 4.10 14.26
C ALA A 95 11.42 4.12 14.95
N ILE A 96 10.49 4.96 14.52
CA ILE A 96 9.18 5.16 15.18
C ILE A 96 8.43 3.85 15.39
N PHE A 97 8.44 2.97 14.39
CA PHE A 97 7.75 1.68 14.47
C PHE A 97 8.36 0.77 15.55
N THR A 98 9.68 0.68 15.61
CA THR A 98 10.37 -0.10 16.64
C THR A 98 10.26 0.52 18.03
N ASP A 99 10.36 1.84 18.13
CA ASP A 99 10.18 2.56 19.39
C ASP A 99 8.78 2.36 19.98
N LEU A 100 7.75 2.33 19.11
CA LEU A 100 6.37 2.03 19.52
C LEU A 100 6.24 0.61 20.04
N ILE A 101 6.84 -0.38 19.36
CA ILE A 101 6.86 -1.78 19.83
C ILE A 101 7.57 -1.88 21.18
N ASP A 102 8.68 -1.17 21.36
CA ASP A 102 9.44 -1.16 22.62
C ASP A 102 8.60 -0.56 23.77
N ALA A 103 7.91 0.54 23.51
CA ALA A 103 7.02 1.18 24.49
C ALA A 103 5.83 0.26 24.88
N LEU A 104 5.22 -0.41 23.90
CA LEU A 104 4.15 -1.38 24.16
C LEU A 104 4.66 -2.58 24.96
N ALA A 105 5.79 -3.16 24.58
CA ALA A 105 6.39 -4.29 25.28
C ALA A 105 6.69 -3.94 26.75
N ALA A 106 7.27 -2.76 26.99
CA ALA A 106 7.53 -2.27 28.35
C ALA A 106 6.24 -2.12 29.17
N SER A 107 5.15 -1.64 28.55
CA SER A 107 3.85 -1.48 29.23
C SER A 107 3.23 -2.81 29.66
N PHE A 108 3.51 -3.89 28.95
CA PHE A 108 3.04 -5.25 29.25
C PHE A 108 4.07 -6.07 30.07
N GLY A 109 5.24 -5.53 30.36
CA GLY A 109 6.30 -6.22 31.12
C GLY A 109 6.94 -7.40 30.37
N VAL A 110 6.96 -7.33 29.04
CA VAL A 110 7.57 -8.31 28.13
C VAL A 110 8.68 -7.65 27.31
N THR A 111 9.46 -8.45 26.58
CA THR A 111 10.48 -7.91 25.69
C THR A 111 9.91 -7.60 24.31
N SER A 112 10.50 -6.65 23.61
CA SER A 112 10.14 -6.34 22.21
C SER A 112 10.33 -7.55 21.28
N ALA A 113 11.29 -8.41 21.57
CA ALA A 113 11.52 -9.63 20.81
C ALA A 113 10.33 -10.61 20.95
N GLU A 114 9.77 -10.75 22.16
CA GLU A 114 8.58 -11.57 22.40
C GLU A 114 7.36 -10.98 21.68
N VAL A 115 7.18 -9.65 21.72
CA VAL A 115 6.09 -8.98 21.00
C VAL A 115 6.20 -9.24 19.50
N ARG A 116 7.37 -9.01 18.90
CA ARG A 116 7.58 -9.23 17.47
C ARG A 116 7.36 -10.68 17.06
N ALA A 117 7.92 -11.63 17.82
CA ALA A 117 7.75 -13.06 17.53
C ALA A 117 6.31 -13.57 17.65
N ALA A 118 5.48 -12.89 18.44
CA ALA A 118 4.05 -13.19 18.58
C ALA A 118 3.16 -12.40 17.64
N SER A 119 3.71 -11.43 16.90
CA SER A 119 2.98 -10.56 16.00
C SER A 119 2.85 -11.13 14.60
N LYS A 120 1.78 -10.75 13.91
CA LYS A 120 1.52 -11.04 12.51
C LYS A 120 1.14 -9.75 11.80
N CYS A 121 1.58 -9.60 10.56
CA CYS A 121 1.35 -8.41 9.76
C CYS A 121 0.72 -8.76 8.41
N LEU A 122 -0.35 -8.08 8.06
CA LEU A 122 -0.80 -7.96 6.68
C LEU A 122 -0.22 -6.65 6.15
N SER A 123 0.65 -6.76 5.17
CA SER A 123 1.19 -5.61 4.43
C SER A 123 0.18 -5.27 3.35
N ALA A 124 -0.58 -4.21 3.59
CA ALA A 124 -1.64 -3.80 2.68
C ALA A 124 -1.05 -2.89 1.62
N ASP A 125 -0.96 -3.40 0.39
CA ASP A 125 -0.45 -2.70 -0.79
C ASP A 125 -1.15 -3.21 -2.04
N VAL A 126 -1.29 -2.37 -3.06
CA VAL A 126 -1.98 -2.74 -4.29
C VAL A 126 -1.20 -3.77 -5.11
N ASN A 127 -1.92 -4.57 -5.88
CA ASN A 127 -1.34 -5.53 -6.81
C ASN A 127 -1.47 -5.03 -8.25
N ALA A 128 -0.46 -5.25 -9.07
CA ALA A 128 -0.53 -5.01 -10.50
C ALA A 128 -1.50 -6.01 -11.15
N GLY A 129 -2.70 -5.54 -11.51
CA GLY A 129 -3.70 -6.33 -12.20
C GLY A 129 -3.27 -6.66 -13.63
N TYR A 130 -3.67 -7.83 -14.12
CA TYR A 130 -3.42 -8.21 -15.50
C TYR A 130 -4.10 -7.25 -16.47
N ASP A 131 -3.32 -6.58 -17.31
CA ASP A 131 -3.81 -5.73 -18.39
C ASP A 131 -3.58 -6.40 -19.76
N PRO A 132 -4.65 -6.80 -20.47
CA PRO A 132 -4.52 -7.44 -21.79
C PRO A 132 -3.90 -6.53 -22.86
N ASN A 133 -3.83 -5.22 -22.65
CA ASN A 133 -3.17 -4.30 -23.57
C ASN A 133 -1.64 -4.28 -23.38
N PHE A 134 -1.14 -4.72 -22.23
CA PHE A 134 0.27 -4.73 -21.87
C PHE A 134 0.75 -6.13 -21.43
N LYS A 135 0.40 -7.15 -22.20
CA LYS A 135 0.69 -8.56 -21.89
C LYS A 135 2.15 -8.87 -21.64
N ASP A 136 3.04 -8.12 -22.28
CA ASP A 136 4.48 -8.40 -22.24
C ASP A 136 5.12 -8.08 -20.88
N VAL A 137 4.45 -7.28 -20.03
CA VAL A 137 4.92 -6.93 -18.69
C VAL A 137 4.35 -7.81 -17.59
N CYS A 138 3.44 -8.73 -17.92
CA CYS A 138 2.75 -9.60 -16.99
C CYS A 138 3.11 -11.07 -17.21
N GLU A 139 2.99 -11.87 -16.15
CA GLU A 139 2.93 -13.32 -16.21
C GLU A 139 1.51 -13.76 -15.88
N PRO A 140 0.68 -14.17 -16.87
CA PRO A 140 -0.76 -14.39 -16.64
C PRO A 140 -1.08 -15.42 -15.55
N LEU A 141 -0.19 -16.40 -15.32
CA LEU A 141 -0.40 -17.43 -14.30
C LEU A 141 -0.11 -16.93 -12.88
N ASN A 142 0.60 -15.81 -12.76
CA ASN A 142 0.99 -15.22 -11.48
C ASN A 142 0.41 -13.81 -11.29
N SER A 143 -0.43 -13.32 -12.19
CA SER A 143 -1.06 -12.01 -12.07
C SER A 143 -2.39 -12.09 -11.35
N THR A 144 -2.72 -11.02 -10.62
CA THR A 144 -4.08 -10.82 -10.11
C THR A 144 -4.98 -10.20 -11.19
N PHE A 145 -6.28 -10.36 -11.03
CA PHE A 145 -7.29 -9.84 -11.96
C PHE A 145 -8.30 -8.99 -11.20
N LEU A 146 -8.76 -7.90 -11.81
CA LEU A 146 -9.84 -7.11 -11.27
C LEU A 146 -11.13 -7.93 -11.14
N SER A 147 -11.89 -7.66 -10.09
CA SER A 147 -13.15 -8.35 -9.77
C SER A 147 -13.00 -9.84 -9.41
N CYS A 148 -11.80 -10.22 -8.96
CA CYS A 148 -11.49 -11.57 -8.49
C CYS A 148 -11.14 -11.62 -6.99
N GLY A 149 -11.40 -10.55 -6.27
CA GLY A 149 -11.21 -10.46 -4.82
C GLY A 149 -9.84 -9.97 -4.39
N ALA A 150 -9.58 -10.04 -3.09
CA ALA A 150 -8.33 -9.61 -2.48
C ALA A 150 -7.14 -10.43 -3.02
N GLY A 151 -6.05 -9.76 -3.33
CA GLY A 151 -4.81 -10.37 -3.78
C GLY A 151 -3.93 -10.77 -2.60
N LEU A 152 -3.60 -12.04 -2.47
CA LEU A 152 -2.65 -12.55 -1.47
C LEU A 152 -1.34 -12.87 -2.17
N THR A 153 -0.28 -12.14 -1.83
CA THR A 153 1.02 -12.24 -2.48
C THR A 153 2.04 -12.83 -1.50
N LYS A 154 2.36 -14.10 -1.70
CA LYS A 154 3.34 -14.81 -0.85
C LYS A 154 4.75 -14.27 -1.02
N PHE A 155 5.11 -13.90 -2.23
CA PHE A 155 6.43 -13.40 -2.59
C PHE A 155 6.35 -12.03 -3.26
N THR A 156 7.15 -11.09 -2.77
CA THR A 156 7.37 -9.77 -3.40
C THR A 156 8.84 -9.60 -3.71
N GLY A 157 9.16 -8.69 -4.61
CA GLY A 157 10.54 -8.36 -4.92
C GLY A 157 10.74 -7.93 -6.37
N SER A 158 11.72 -7.05 -6.59
CA SER A 158 12.10 -6.61 -7.92
C SER A 158 13.00 -7.62 -8.59
N ARG A 159 12.65 -8.01 -9.80
CA ARG A 159 13.39 -9.00 -10.61
C ARG A 159 13.64 -10.31 -9.85
N GLY A 160 12.71 -10.68 -8.99
CA GLY A 160 12.80 -11.86 -8.15
C GLY A 160 13.82 -11.81 -7.01
N LYS A 161 14.46 -10.66 -6.72
CA LYS A 161 15.61 -10.62 -5.79
C LYS A 161 15.74 -9.38 -4.91
N GLY A 162 15.30 -8.22 -5.36
CA GLY A 162 15.50 -6.95 -4.64
C GLY A 162 14.27 -6.53 -3.85
N GLY A 163 14.44 -6.08 -2.61
CA GLY A 163 13.33 -5.63 -1.78
C GLY A 163 12.31 -6.72 -1.46
N SER A 164 12.78 -7.96 -1.28
CA SER A 164 11.92 -9.13 -1.25
C SER A 164 11.38 -9.43 0.14
N ASN A 165 10.13 -9.88 0.18
CA ASN A 165 9.57 -10.67 1.27
C ASN A 165 9.12 -12.04 0.70
N ASP A 166 9.34 -13.11 1.45
CA ASP A 166 8.82 -14.45 1.16
C ASP A 166 8.08 -14.94 2.41
N ALA A 167 6.77 -14.76 2.43
CA ALA A 167 5.93 -15.14 3.57
C ALA A 167 6.00 -16.66 3.83
N SER A 168 5.96 -17.07 5.10
CA SER A 168 5.93 -18.49 5.44
C SER A 168 4.66 -19.16 4.88
N ALA A 169 4.79 -20.43 4.51
CA ALA A 169 3.64 -21.21 4.00
C ALA A 169 2.57 -21.37 5.09
N GLU A 170 2.98 -21.45 6.34
CA GLU A 170 2.13 -21.55 7.52
C GLU A 170 1.26 -20.31 7.67
N PHE A 171 1.84 -19.12 7.62
CA PHE A 171 1.10 -17.88 7.75
C PHE A 171 0.19 -17.62 6.55
N VAL A 172 0.65 -17.89 5.33
CA VAL A 172 -0.21 -17.86 4.12
C VAL A 172 -1.40 -18.81 4.27
N GLY A 173 -1.16 -20.02 4.82
CA GLY A 173 -2.21 -20.98 5.11
C GLY A 173 -3.25 -20.48 6.13
N GLU A 174 -2.80 -19.79 7.17
CA GLU A 174 -3.69 -19.16 8.17
C GLU A 174 -4.56 -18.07 7.54
N VAL A 175 -3.96 -17.16 6.77
CA VAL A 175 -4.69 -16.07 6.10
C VAL A 175 -5.70 -16.63 5.09
N ARG A 176 -5.29 -17.61 4.29
CA ARG A 176 -6.19 -18.32 3.37
C ARG A 176 -7.37 -18.96 4.10
N LYS A 177 -7.11 -19.59 5.26
CA LYS A 177 -8.17 -20.17 6.07
C LYS A 177 -9.11 -19.09 6.58
N LEU A 178 -8.58 -17.98 7.08
CA LEU A 178 -9.36 -16.83 7.55
C LEU A 178 -10.30 -16.33 6.45
N PHE A 179 -9.80 -16.14 5.25
CA PHE A 179 -10.59 -15.68 4.10
C PHE A 179 -11.70 -16.66 3.76
N ASN A 180 -11.39 -17.96 3.66
CA ASN A 180 -12.38 -18.99 3.34
C ASN A 180 -13.47 -19.11 4.41
N ASP A 181 -13.09 -19.06 5.69
CA ASP A 181 -14.05 -19.19 6.81
C ASP A 181 -15.02 -17.98 6.87
N ASN A 182 -14.61 -16.83 6.36
CA ASN A 182 -15.40 -15.60 6.35
C ASN A 182 -16.04 -15.27 4.98
N GLY A 183 -15.90 -16.15 4.00
CA GLY A 183 -16.49 -15.96 2.67
C GLY A 183 -15.84 -14.83 1.87
N ILE A 184 -14.62 -14.44 2.20
CA ILE A 184 -13.85 -13.45 1.47
C ILE A 184 -13.38 -14.09 0.15
N VAL A 185 -13.69 -13.43 -0.97
CA VAL A 185 -13.17 -13.81 -2.28
C VAL A 185 -11.74 -13.32 -2.37
N TRP A 186 -10.84 -14.20 -2.76
CA TRP A 186 -9.42 -13.90 -2.84
C TRP A 186 -8.73 -14.65 -3.96
N GLN A 187 -7.57 -14.17 -4.35
CA GLN A 187 -6.72 -14.74 -5.40
C GLN A 187 -5.25 -14.64 -4.99
N THR A 188 -4.38 -15.37 -5.67
CA THR A 188 -2.93 -15.23 -5.50
C THR A 188 -2.33 -14.52 -6.71
N GLY A 189 -1.23 -13.81 -6.49
CA GLY A 189 -0.48 -13.18 -7.56
C GLY A 189 0.89 -12.72 -7.13
N GLU A 190 1.64 -12.25 -8.10
CA GLU A 190 2.91 -11.57 -7.95
C GLU A 190 2.90 -10.28 -8.77
N LEU A 191 3.80 -9.35 -8.46
CA LEU A 191 3.94 -8.11 -9.19
C LEU A 191 4.77 -8.32 -10.47
N GLY A 192 4.16 -8.05 -11.62
CA GLY A 192 4.84 -8.04 -12.90
C GLY A 192 5.30 -9.40 -13.39
N LYS A 193 6.18 -9.39 -14.38
CA LYS A 193 6.71 -10.58 -15.01
C LYS A 193 7.88 -11.14 -14.21
N VAL A 194 7.83 -12.43 -13.91
CA VAL A 194 8.86 -13.15 -13.15
C VAL A 194 10.27 -12.91 -13.74
N ASP A 195 11.24 -12.65 -12.89
CA ASP A 195 12.64 -12.34 -13.20
C ASP A 195 12.88 -11.03 -14.00
N GLN A 196 11.86 -10.36 -14.47
CA GLN A 196 11.99 -9.15 -15.29
C GLN A 196 11.36 -7.91 -14.66
N GLY A 197 10.23 -8.09 -13.99
CA GLY A 197 9.48 -7.03 -13.33
C GLY A 197 9.43 -7.21 -11.83
N GLY A 198 8.35 -6.73 -11.24
CA GLY A 198 8.10 -6.82 -9.82
C GLY A 198 8.49 -5.55 -9.07
N GLY A 199 8.17 -5.56 -7.79
CA GLY A 199 8.48 -4.50 -6.85
C GLY A 199 8.55 -5.05 -5.43
N GLY A 200 9.29 -4.37 -4.57
CA GLY A 200 9.24 -4.59 -3.13
C GLY A 200 8.06 -3.80 -2.54
N THR A 201 7.70 -4.16 -1.32
CA THR A 201 6.69 -3.49 -0.51
C THR A 201 7.26 -3.21 0.88
N VAL A 202 6.52 -2.52 1.72
CA VAL A 202 6.91 -2.30 3.13
C VAL A 202 7.01 -3.61 3.92
N ALA A 203 6.47 -4.71 3.41
CA ALA A 203 6.52 -6.03 4.04
C ALA A 203 7.93 -6.46 4.45
N GLN A 204 8.92 -6.23 3.59
CA GLN A 204 10.31 -6.59 3.88
C GLN A 204 10.85 -5.97 5.17
N TYR A 205 10.47 -4.73 5.47
CA TYR A 205 10.97 -4.03 6.65
C TYR A 205 10.36 -4.57 7.94
N VAL A 206 9.10 -4.98 7.88
CA VAL A 206 8.41 -5.61 9.01
C VAL A 206 8.90 -7.05 9.19
N ALA A 207 9.03 -7.82 8.11
CA ALA A 207 9.55 -9.19 8.14
C ALA A 207 10.99 -9.27 8.67
N ASN A 208 11.84 -8.29 8.33
CA ASN A 208 13.21 -8.18 8.83
C ASN A 208 13.29 -7.95 10.37
N LEU A 209 12.18 -7.59 10.99
CA LEU A 209 12.06 -7.49 12.44
C LEU A 209 11.59 -8.81 13.09
N ASN A 210 11.59 -9.92 12.37
CA ASN A 210 11.08 -11.23 12.78
C ASN A 210 9.56 -11.25 13.07
N VAL A 211 8.78 -10.50 12.30
CA VAL A 211 7.31 -10.53 12.30
C VAL A 211 6.85 -11.36 11.11
N GLU A 212 5.98 -12.33 11.32
CA GLU A 212 5.31 -13.05 10.23
C GLU A 212 4.52 -12.06 9.39
N THR A 213 4.91 -11.89 8.12
CA THR A 213 4.37 -10.85 7.25
C THR A 213 4.02 -11.40 5.88
N VAL A 214 2.84 -11.05 5.38
CA VAL A 214 2.39 -11.37 4.01
C VAL A 214 1.71 -10.15 3.40
N ASP A 215 1.91 -9.97 2.10
CA ASP A 215 1.23 -8.91 1.34
C ASP A 215 -0.19 -9.33 0.97
N CYS A 216 -1.12 -8.43 1.22
CA CYS A 216 -2.53 -8.60 0.91
C CYS A 216 -3.16 -7.27 0.52
N GLY A 217 -3.68 -7.17 -0.69
CA GLY A 217 -4.24 -5.91 -1.17
C GLY A 217 -5.16 -6.05 -2.36
N VAL A 218 -5.36 -4.97 -3.08
CA VAL A 218 -6.33 -4.84 -4.15
C VAL A 218 -5.65 -4.82 -5.51
N SER A 219 -6.19 -5.56 -6.48
CA SER A 219 -5.72 -5.50 -7.87
C SER A 219 -6.07 -4.16 -8.50
N MET A 220 -5.12 -3.58 -9.23
CA MET A 220 -5.34 -2.30 -9.93
C MET A 220 -4.78 -2.33 -11.34
N LEU A 221 -5.36 -1.51 -12.21
CA LEU A 221 -4.79 -1.16 -13.50
C LEU A 221 -4.24 0.26 -13.49
N SER A 222 -3.23 0.51 -14.32
CA SER A 222 -2.60 1.82 -14.48
C SER A 222 -2.00 2.38 -13.18
N MET A 223 -1.40 1.50 -12.36
CA MET A 223 -0.66 1.89 -11.15
C MET A 223 0.33 3.03 -11.47
N HIS A 224 0.43 4.01 -10.58
CA HIS A 224 1.22 5.24 -10.73
C HIS A 224 0.80 6.18 -11.88
N ALA A 225 -0.29 5.89 -12.57
CA ALA A 225 -0.83 6.80 -13.59
C ALA A 225 -1.69 7.90 -12.94
N PRO A 226 -1.95 9.01 -13.67
CA PRO A 226 -2.89 10.02 -13.17
C PRO A 226 -4.31 9.50 -12.93
N TYR A 227 -4.65 8.32 -13.45
CA TYR A 227 -5.97 7.71 -13.33
C TYR A 227 -5.86 6.20 -13.18
N GLU A 228 -5.95 5.73 -11.97
CA GLU A 228 -5.83 4.34 -11.58
C GLU A 228 -7.20 3.71 -11.44
N VAL A 229 -7.36 2.43 -11.79
CA VAL A 229 -8.64 1.74 -11.83
C VAL A 229 -8.63 0.51 -10.93
N VAL A 230 -9.62 0.43 -10.05
CA VAL A 230 -9.83 -0.69 -9.14
C VAL A 230 -11.27 -1.22 -9.22
N SER A 231 -11.48 -2.45 -8.81
CA SER A 231 -12.81 -3.03 -8.64
C SER A 231 -13.36 -2.69 -7.26
N LYS A 232 -14.59 -2.15 -7.21
CA LYS A 232 -15.29 -1.87 -5.94
C LYS A 232 -15.53 -3.13 -5.13
N ALA A 233 -15.79 -4.25 -5.80
CA ALA A 233 -16.00 -5.53 -5.12
C ALA A 233 -14.71 -6.02 -4.45
N ASP A 234 -13.55 -5.84 -5.10
CA ASP A 234 -12.27 -6.22 -4.52
C ASP A 234 -11.91 -5.37 -3.30
N VAL A 235 -12.18 -4.06 -3.35
CA VAL A 235 -12.01 -3.17 -2.19
C VAL A 235 -12.93 -3.54 -1.03
N TYR A 236 -14.13 -4.02 -1.32
CA TYR A 236 -15.05 -4.50 -0.29
C TYR A 236 -14.59 -5.81 0.35
N MET A 237 -13.86 -6.65 -0.38
CA MET A 237 -13.33 -7.92 0.10
C MET A 237 -12.01 -7.77 0.87
N ALA A 238 -11.27 -6.68 0.63
CA ALA A 238 -10.04 -6.37 1.34
C ALA A 238 -10.33 -5.75 2.72
#